data_1b0d74bc7e5740ee89740efa96b6c6e0
#
_entry.id   1b0d74bc7e5740ee89740efa96b6c6e0
#
_cell.length_a   1.000
_cell.length_b   1.000
_cell.length_c   1.000
_cell.angle_alpha   90.00
_cell.angle_beta   90.00
_cell.angle_gamma   90.00
#
_symmetry.space_group_name_H-M   'P 1'
#
loop_
_entity.id
_entity.type
_entity.pdbx_description
1 polymer ?
#
loop_
_entity_poly.entity_id
_entity_poly.type
_entity_poly.pdbx_seq_one_letter_code
_entity_poly.pdbx_strand_id
1 'polypeptide(L)'
;MDNFAFIIHPVNPKRDAQRKFPVLAKLLPEPAIEYLSRYFPPLYISHITGITSQATGKEIEGWFIACPLTPRQMVSLPPETVYKKIIATGKLAEKLGAKILGLGGFTSVVGDAGLTISKHLDIPVTTGDSYTVAVAVDATLKAAQRLRIDPAAATGAVVGATGSIGRVCAQLLARHVSRLILVGRNPEALRQVQHLAEQQGGAEVQISTEMQHLQQADMVLTVTNAIEAVIEPHHLKSGAIVCDVARPRDVSRRVVEQRDDVLVIEGGMVKVPGPVNFNFDFGFPAGMAFACMAETICLALEGRYQSYTLGKEISLEQVETMGTMAARHGFKISGFRSFELALSEERIDQIIHNAHHRRAAEKQAQLKWANL
;
A
#
# COMPACT_ATOMS: atom_id res chain seq x y z
N MET A 1 -14.18 3.60 -26.26
CA MET A 1 -12.92 3.02 -25.71
C MET A 1 -13.19 2.59 -24.28
N ASP A 2 -12.59 1.49 -23.84
CA ASP A 2 -12.65 1.11 -22.42
C ASP A 2 -11.83 2.07 -21.59
N ASN A 3 -12.34 2.39 -20.38
CA ASN A 3 -11.78 3.47 -19.60
C ASN A 3 -12.07 3.32 -18.11
N PHE A 4 -11.43 4.16 -17.29
CA PHE A 4 -11.60 4.22 -15.85
C PHE A 4 -11.38 5.64 -15.32
N ALA A 5 -11.78 5.88 -14.08
CA ALA A 5 -11.29 7.00 -13.29
C ALA A 5 -10.69 6.52 -11.99
N PHE A 6 -9.76 7.30 -11.45
CA PHE A 6 -9.15 7.02 -10.16
C PHE A 6 -9.11 8.28 -9.30
N ILE A 7 -9.60 8.16 -8.05
CA ILE A 7 -9.59 9.26 -7.09
C ILE A 7 -8.23 9.32 -6.41
N ILE A 8 -7.60 10.48 -6.51
CA ILE A 8 -6.44 10.85 -5.70
C ILE A 8 -6.82 11.91 -4.67
N HIS A 9 -6.02 12.09 -3.64
CA HIS A 9 -6.20 13.14 -2.64
C HIS A 9 -4.83 13.68 -2.19
N PRO A 10 -4.75 14.93 -1.71
CA PRO A 10 -3.48 15.48 -1.22
C PRO A 10 -3.04 14.77 0.06
N VAL A 11 -1.80 14.29 0.08
CA VAL A 11 -1.15 13.75 1.28
C VAL A 11 -0.41 14.86 2.02
N ASN A 12 0.32 15.70 1.28
CA ASN A 12 0.93 16.93 1.80
C ASN A 12 0.23 18.12 1.13
N PRO A 13 -0.62 18.87 1.87
CA PRO A 13 -1.46 19.90 1.29
C PRO A 13 -0.69 20.95 0.49
N LYS A 14 0.46 21.41 1.01
CA LYS A 14 1.25 22.45 0.35
C LYS A 14 1.97 21.95 -0.89
N ARG A 15 2.67 20.81 -0.80
CA ARG A 15 3.38 20.20 -1.92
C ARG A 15 2.44 19.80 -3.06
N ASP A 16 1.30 19.20 -2.72
CA ASP A 16 0.37 18.69 -3.72
C ASP A 16 -0.44 19.82 -4.35
N ALA A 17 -0.82 20.86 -3.58
CA ALA A 17 -1.37 22.10 -4.12
C ALA A 17 -0.39 22.81 -5.07
N GLN A 18 0.92 22.80 -4.77
CA GLN A 18 1.94 23.42 -5.61
C GLN A 18 2.00 22.80 -7.03
N ARG A 19 1.71 21.50 -7.16
CA ARG A 19 1.71 20.81 -8.46
C ARG A 19 0.61 21.32 -9.42
N LYS A 20 -0.53 21.75 -8.90
CA LYS A 20 -1.66 22.23 -9.70
C LYS A 20 -1.88 23.75 -9.58
N PHE A 21 -1.58 24.32 -8.43
CA PHE A 21 -1.82 25.73 -8.08
C PHE A 21 -0.57 26.36 -7.45
N PRO A 22 0.54 26.54 -8.21
CA PRO A 22 1.84 26.96 -7.66
C PRO A 22 1.79 28.32 -7.00
N VAL A 23 1.04 29.27 -7.54
CA VAL A 23 0.91 30.63 -6.98
C VAL A 23 0.19 30.58 -5.63
N LEU A 24 -0.91 29.85 -5.52
CA LEU A 24 -1.69 29.71 -4.27
C LEU A 24 -0.84 29.04 -3.18
N ALA A 25 -0.13 27.98 -3.53
CA ALA A 25 0.72 27.25 -2.59
C ALA A 25 1.92 28.10 -2.10
N LYS A 26 2.40 29.06 -2.90
CA LYS A 26 3.45 29.98 -2.51
C LYS A 26 2.96 31.05 -1.51
N LEU A 27 1.73 31.52 -1.68
CA LEU A 27 1.16 32.62 -0.89
C LEU A 27 0.58 32.16 0.45
N LEU A 28 0.04 30.93 0.53
CA LEU A 28 -0.65 30.45 1.72
C LEU A 28 0.22 29.49 2.55
N PRO A 29 0.16 29.57 3.89
CA PRO A 29 0.74 28.55 4.76
C PRO A 29 -0.05 27.24 4.66
N GLU A 30 0.62 26.11 4.93
CA GLU A 30 0.03 24.78 4.81
C GLU A 30 -1.30 24.60 5.57
N PRO A 31 -1.45 25.06 6.85
CA PRO A 31 -2.71 24.96 7.56
C PRO A 31 -3.88 25.70 6.89
N ALA A 32 -3.60 26.84 6.23
CA ALA A 32 -4.61 27.59 5.49
C ALA A 32 -5.04 26.85 4.22
N ILE A 33 -4.10 26.24 3.50
CA ILE A 33 -4.40 25.41 2.33
C ILE A 33 -5.26 24.22 2.76
N GLU A 34 -4.88 23.53 3.84
CA GLU A 34 -5.64 22.39 4.38
C GLU A 34 -7.05 22.82 4.82
N TYR A 35 -7.19 23.94 5.53
CA TYR A 35 -8.48 24.45 5.94
C TYR A 35 -9.39 24.79 4.75
N LEU A 36 -8.86 25.47 3.75
CA LEU A 36 -9.61 25.89 2.57
C LEU A 36 -9.97 24.71 1.65
N SER A 37 -9.11 23.68 1.56
CA SER A 37 -9.30 22.54 0.66
C SER A 37 -10.65 21.84 0.85
N ARG A 38 -11.19 21.78 2.08
CA ARG A 38 -12.51 21.19 2.37
C ARG A 38 -13.68 21.87 1.67
N TYR A 39 -13.53 23.14 1.25
CA TYR A 39 -14.56 23.88 0.55
C TYR A 39 -14.43 23.79 -0.97
N PHE A 40 -13.28 23.34 -1.48
CA PHE A 40 -13.09 23.17 -2.91
C PHE A 40 -13.98 22.06 -3.47
N PRO A 41 -14.48 22.23 -4.71
CA PRO A 41 -15.13 21.14 -5.43
C PRO A 41 -14.13 20.05 -5.82
N PRO A 42 -14.61 18.86 -6.22
CA PRO A 42 -13.78 17.86 -6.89
C PRO A 42 -13.10 18.44 -8.13
N LEU A 43 -11.88 18.02 -8.41
CA LEU A 43 -11.06 18.58 -9.48
C LEU A 43 -10.67 17.51 -10.49
N TYR A 44 -10.85 17.82 -11.78
CA TYR A 44 -10.17 17.09 -12.85
C TYR A 44 -8.66 17.39 -12.79
N ILE A 45 -7.84 16.34 -12.79
CA ILE A 45 -6.39 16.48 -12.70
C ILE A 45 -5.73 16.24 -14.04
N SER A 46 -5.92 15.05 -14.63
CA SER A 46 -5.26 14.70 -15.90
C SER A 46 -5.96 13.56 -16.63
N HIS A 47 -5.66 13.42 -17.90
CA HIS A 47 -6.04 12.31 -18.77
C HIS A 47 -4.87 11.31 -18.83
N ILE A 48 -5.14 10.04 -18.64
CA ILE A 48 -4.17 8.94 -18.62
C ILE A 48 -4.30 8.21 -19.96
N THR A 49 -3.17 8.01 -20.65
CA THR A 49 -3.13 7.37 -21.98
C THR A 49 -2.02 6.33 -22.07
N GLY A 50 -2.03 5.52 -23.13
CA GLY A 50 -0.94 4.58 -23.45
C GLY A 50 -0.91 3.33 -22.58
N ILE A 51 -1.98 3.00 -21.87
CA ILE A 51 -2.08 1.74 -21.13
C ILE A 51 -2.48 0.65 -22.10
N THR A 52 -1.60 -0.36 -22.27
CA THR A 52 -1.80 -1.42 -23.26
C THR A 52 -1.59 -2.79 -22.65
N SER A 53 -2.57 -3.66 -22.76
CA SER A 53 -2.47 -5.05 -22.30
C SER A 53 -1.43 -5.84 -23.09
N GLN A 54 -0.53 -6.52 -22.41
CA GLN A 54 0.41 -7.44 -23.06
C GLN A 54 -0.27 -8.70 -23.61
N ALA A 55 -1.38 -9.14 -23.00
CA ALA A 55 -2.08 -10.33 -23.42
C ALA A 55 -2.96 -10.14 -24.66
N THR A 56 -3.57 -8.95 -24.78
CA THR A 56 -4.61 -8.73 -25.80
C THR A 56 -4.29 -7.60 -26.77
N GLY A 57 -3.27 -6.80 -26.51
CA GLY A 57 -2.98 -5.57 -27.26
C GLY A 57 -4.02 -4.46 -27.07
N LYS A 58 -5.03 -4.68 -26.25
CA LYS A 58 -6.08 -3.71 -25.97
C LYS A 58 -5.52 -2.49 -25.29
N GLU A 59 -5.83 -1.31 -25.81
CA GLU A 59 -5.51 -0.02 -25.20
C GLU A 59 -6.73 0.55 -24.47
N ILE A 60 -6.49 1.16 -23.32
CA ILE A 60 -7.48 1.89 -22.52
C ILE A 60 -6.96 3.26 -22.12
N GLU A 61 -7.87 4.12 -21.72
CA GLU A 61 -7.59 5.44 -21.18
C GLU A 61 -8.21 5.62 -19.78
N GLY A 62 -7.84 6.68 -19.10
CA GLY A 62 -8.42 6.96 -17.79
C GLY A 62 -8.23 8.40 -17.33
N TRP A 63 -8.75 8.72 -16.15
CA TRP A 63 -8.67 10.07 -15.59
C TRP A 63 -8.25 10.04 -14.13
N PHE A 64 -7.33 10.93 -13.77
CA PHE A 64 -7.17 11.32 -12.38
C PHE A 64 -8.16 12.41 -12.03
N ILE A 65 -8.87 12.20 -10.94
CA ILE A 65 -9.75 13.17 -10.31
C ILE A 65 -9.36 13.31 -8.84
N ALA A 66 -9.40 14.54 -8.30
CA ALA A 66 -8.99 14.78 -6.94
C ALA A 66 -10.20 15.03 -6.02
N CYS A 67 -10.25 14.28 -4.93
CA CYS A 67 -10.99 14.62 -3.73
C CYS A 67 -10.11 15.57 -2.90
N PRO A 68 -10.54 16.81 -2.62
CA PRO A 68 -9.67 17.82 -2.03
C PRO A 68 -9.38 17.63 -0.53
N LEU A 69 -9.97 16.63 0.12
CA LEU A 69 -9.76 16.35 1.54
C LEU A 69 -8.40 15.67 1.78
N THR A 70 -7.71 16.11 2.85
CA THR A 70 -6.49 15.44 3.33
C THR A 70 -6.82 14.20 4.17
N PRO A 71 -5.86 13.25 4.40
CA PRO A 71 -6.05 12.13 5.32
C PRO A 71 -6.51 12.57 6.70
N ARG A 72 -5.90 13.62 7.25
CA ARG A 72 -6.27 14.18 8.56
C ARG A 72 -7.71 14.65 8.60
N GLN A 73 -8.17 15.34 7.56
CA GLN A 73 -9.56 15.77 7.43
C GLN A 73 -10.51 14.58 7.27
N MET A 74 -10.14 13.57 6.49
CA MET A 74 -10.97 12.37 6.31
C MET A 74 -11.18 11.58 7.61
N VAL A 75 -10.20 11.62 8.52
CA VAL A 75 -10.30 10.96 9.84
C VAL A 75 -11.05 11.85 10.86
N SER A 76 -10.90 13.18 10.80
CA SER A 76 -11.43 14.10 11.82
C SER A 76 -12.84 14.63 11.53
N LEU A 77 -13.25 14.67 10.27
CA LEU A 77 -14.59 15.15 9.89
C LEU A 77 -15.65 14.05 10.08
N PRO A 78 -16.92 14.43 10.27
CA PRO A 78 -18.02 13.46 10.29
C PRO A 78 -18.03 12.62 9.00
N PRO A 79 -18.20 11.28 9.08
CA PRO A 79 -18.17 10.39 7.92
C PRO A 79 -19.10 10.83 6.78
N GLU A 80 -20.28 11.33 7.09
CA GLU A 80 -21.25 11.80 6.09
C GLU A 80 -20.71 12.99 5.27
N THR A 81 -19.91 13.85 5.89
CA THR A 81 -19.28 14.99 5.21
C THR A 81 -18.20 14.48 4.24
N VAL A 82 -17.42 13.49 4.68
CA VAL A 82 -16.39 12.87 3.84
C VAL A 82 -17.03 12.11 2.68
N TYR A 83 -18.07 11.31 2.95
CA TYR A 83 -18.82 10.59 1.91
C TYR A 83 -19.39 11.53 0.86
N LYS A 84 -20.05 12.64 1.26
CA LYS A 84 -20.57 13.65 0.32
C LYS A 84 -19.48 14.15 -0.64
N LYS A 85 -18.27 14.36 -0.13
CA LYS A 85 -17.14 14.86 -0.93
C LYS A 85 -16.62 13.79 -1.88
N ILE A 86 -16.48 12.54 -1.43
CA ILE A 86 -16.03 11.42 -2.28
C ILE A 86 -17.09 11.09 -3.33
N ILE A 87 -18.37 11.05 -2.97
CA ILE A 87 -19.47 10.82 -3.92
C ILE A 87 -19.51 11.94 -4.98
N ALA A 88 -19.37 13.20 -4.58
CA ALA A 88 -19.30 14.30 -5.54
C ALA A 88 -18.09 14.14 -6.51
N THR A 89 -16.95 13.59 -6.03
CA THR A 89 -15.81 13.27 -6.88
C THR A 89 -16.14 12.11 -7.83
N GLY A 90 -16.84 11.08 -7.36
CA GLY A 90 -17.33 9.99 -8.21
C GLY A 90 -18.31 10.45 -9.28
N LYS A 91 -19.21 11.37 -8.95
CA LYS A 91 -20.13 11.99 -9.93
C LYS A 91 -19.38 12.82 -11.00
N LEU A 92 -18.21 13.35 -10.69
CA LEU A 92 -17.32 13.93 -11.70
C LEU A 92 -16.77 12.86 -12.65
N ALA A 93 -16.39 11.68 -12.13
CA ALA A 93 -15.97 10.55 -12.96
C ALA A 93 -17.08 10.11 -13.94
N GLU A 94 -18.31 10.00 -13.48
CA GLU A 94 -19.48 9.67 -14.32
C GLU A 94 -19.67 10.69 -15.45
N LYS A 95 -19.56 12.00 -15.14
CA LYS A 95 -19.64 13.08 -16.13
C LYS A 95 -18.53 13.02 -17.19
N LEU A 96 -17.35 12.48 -16.84
CA LEU A 96 -16.25 12.24 -17.76
C LEU A 96 -16.46 10.96 -18.59
N GLY A 97 -17.49 10.16 -18.32
CA GLY A 97 -17.78 8.92 -19.01
C GLY A 97 -16.98 7.71 -18.50
N ALA A 98 -16.47 7.77 -17.27
CA ALA A 98 -15.77 6.63 -16.68
C ALA A 98 -16.70 5.42 -16.53
N LYS A 99 -16.19 4.24 -16.86
CA LYS A 99 -16.93 2.96 -16.74
C LYS A 99 -16.70 2.27 -15.39
N ILE A 100 -15.63 2.62 -14.69
CA ILE A 100 -15.30 2.13 -13.35
C ILE A 100 -14.52 3.20 -12.59
N LEU A 101 -14.71 3.26 -11.29
CA LEU A 101 -14.04 4.19 -10.38
C LEU A 101 -13.17 3.45 -9.37
N GLY A 102 -11.89 3.80 -9.31
CA GLY A 102 -11.00 3.40 -8.22
C GLY A 102 -10.95 4.43 -7.11
N LEU A 103 -11.01 3.96 -5.87
CA LEU A 103 -10.78 4.75 -4.68
C LEU A 103 -9.31 4.61 -4.25
N GLY A 104 -8.62 5.73 -4.05
CA GLY A 104 -7.20 5.72 -3.66
C GLY A 104 -6.96 6.19 -2.24
N GLY A 105 -6.01 5.55 -1.56
CA GLY A 105 -5.57 5.93 -0.22
C GLY A 105 -6.72 6.03 0.77
N PHE A 106 -6.83 7.14 1.50
CA PHE A 106 -7.88 7.30 2.52
C PHE A 106 -9.31 7.32 1.98
N THR A 107 -9.54 7.60 0.68
CA THR A 107 -10.89 7.53 0.12
C THR A 107 -11.45 6.11 0.08
N SER A 108 -10.57 5.08 0.11
CA SER A 108 -10.94 3.67 0.18
C SER A 108 -11.16 3.18 1.62
N VAL A 109 -10.57 3.85 2.62
CA VAL A 109 -10.54 3.38 4.02
C VAL A 109 -11.66 3.98 4.87
N VAL A 110 -12.13 5.19 4.52
CA VAL A 110 -13.13 5.92 5.31
C VAL A 110 -14.41 5.10 5.45
N GLY A 111 -14.84 4.95 6.71
CA GLY A 111 -16.12 4.36 7.10
C GLY A 111 -16.22 2.87 6.73
N ASP A 112 -16.97 2.56 5.70
CA ASP A 112 -17.33 1.20 5.30
C ASP A 112 -16.57 0.68 4.06
N ALA A 113 -15.41 1.26 3.77
CA ALA A 113 -14.55 0.87 2.65
C ALA A 113 -15.29 0.81 1.31
N GLY A 114 -15.91 1.93 0.95
CA GLY A 114 -16.51 2.14 -0.37
C GLY A 114 -17.94 1.64 -0.54
N LEU A 115 -18.53 0.90 0.41
CA LEU A 115 -19.90 0.37 0.27
C LEU A 115 -20.93 1.49 0.13
N THR A 116 -20.89 2.51 1.00
CA THR A 116 -21.80 3.66 0.89
C THR A 116 -21.55 4.45 -0.39
N ILE A 117 -20.29 4.63 -0.78
CA ILE A 117 -19.94 5.35 -2.01
C ILE A 117 -20.52 4.64 -3.23
N SER A 118 -20.35 3.32 -3.33
CA SER A 118 -20.83 2.54 -4.48
C SER A 118 -22.35 2.56 -4.63
N LYS A 119 -23.10 2.68 -3.53
CA LYS A 119 -24.58 2.80 -3.56
C LYS A 119 -25.10 4.13 -4.13
N HIS A 120 -24.24 5.15 -4.19
CA HIS A 120 -24.61 6.50 -4.65
C HIS A 120 -24.04 6.85 -6.03
N LEU A 121 -23.34 5.90 -6.66
CA LEU A 121 -22.78 6.05 -8.00
C LEU A 121 -23.43 5.05 -8.95
N ASP A 122 -23.57 5.45 -10.23
CA ASP A 122 -24.13 4.61 -11.29
C ASP A 122 -23.04 3.73 -11.93
N ILE A 123 -21.76 4.04 -11.69
CA ILE A 123 -20.62 3.24 -12.16
C ILE A 123 -20.07 2.36 -11.03
N PRO A 124 -19.51 1.18 -11.38
CA PRO A 124 -18.86 0.29 -10.41
C PRO A 124 -17.68 0.96 -9.68
N VAL A 125 -17.44 0.53 -8.43
CA VAL A 125 -16.39 1.08 -7.57
C VAL A 125 -15.48 -0.05 -7.08
N THR A 126 -14.18 0.23 -6.96
CA THR A 126 -13.24 -0.66 -6.28
C THR A 126 -12.28 0.12 -5.37
N THR A 127 -11.88 -0.47 -4.23
CA THR A 127 -10.88 0.12 -3.32
C THR A 127 -9.45 -0.16 -3.74
N GLY A 128 -9.23 -1.19 -4.56
CA GLY A 128 -7.90 -1.61 -4.97
C GLY A 128 -7.14 -2.48 -3.96
N ASP A 129 -7.80 -2.88 -2.87
CA ASP A 129 -7.15 -3.56 -1.76
C ASP A 129 -6.72 -4.98 -2.13
N SER A 130 -7.44 -5.68 -3.02
CA SER A 130 -7.09 -7.06 -3.43
C SER A 130 -5.73 -7.11 -4.12
N TYR A 131 -5.49 -6.20 -5.07
CA TYR A 131 -4.18 -6.17 -5.73
C TYR A 131 -3.09 -5.61 -4.82
N THR A 132 -3.44 -4.71 -3.91
CA THR A 132 -2.51 -4.22 -2.88
C THR A 132 -2.00 -5.36 -2.00
N VAL A 133 -2.87 -6.27 -1.56
CA VAL A 133 -2.48 -7.48 -0.81
C VAL A 133 -1.53 -8.35 -1.64
N ALA A 134 -1.91 -8.69 -2.88
CA ALA A 134 -1.11 -9.55 -3.75
C ALA A 134 0.31 -8.99 -3.95
N VAL A 135 0.41 -7.70 -4.27
CA VAL A 135 1.69 -7.02 -4.51
C VAL A 135 2.53 -6.92 -3.23
N ALA A 136 1.91 -6.64 -2.08
CA ALA A 136 2.62 -6.51 -0.81
C ALA A 136 3.29 -7.82 -0.37
N VAL A 137 2.56 -8.93 -0.47
CA VAL A 137 3.09 -10.25 -0.11
C VAL A 137 4.18 -10.67 -1.10
N ASP A 138 3.94 -10.53 -2.42
CA ASP A 138 4.94 -10.87 -3.45
C ASP A 138 6.21 -10.02 -3.33
N ALA A 139 6.09 -8.71 -3.06
CA ALA A 139 7.25 -7.84 -2.83
C ALA A 139 8.05 -8.26 -1.58
N THR A 140 7.38 -8.65 -0.51
CA THR A 140 8.02 -9.14 0.72
C THR A 140 8.80 -10.42 0.46
N LEU A 141 8.20 -11.39 -0.24
CA LEU A 141 8.85 -12.66 -0.58
C LEU A 141 10.02 -12.47 -1.56
N LYS A 142 9.89 -11.59 -2.56
CA LYS A 142 11.00 -11.24 -3.46
C LYS A 142 12.15 -10.56 -2.74
N ALA A 143 11.85 -9.70 -1.76
CA ALA A 143 12.88 -9.10 -0.92
C ALA A 143 13.59 -10.16 -0.07
N ALA A 144 12.86 -11.13 0.49
CA ALA A 144 13.44 -12.27 1.22
C ALA A 144 14.39 -13.07 0.33
N GLN A 145 13.95 -13.41 -0.88
CA GLN A 145 14.80 -14.10 -1.87
C GLN A 145 16.08 -13.30 -2.19
N ARG A 146 15.96 -11.98 -2.38
CA ARG A 146 17.12 -11.11 -2.65
C ARG A 146 18.11 -11.04 -1.50
N LEU A 147 17.63 -11.06 -0.25
CA LEU A 147 18.44 -11.12 0.96
C LEU A 147 18.85 -12.54 1.36
N ARG A 148 18.55 -13.55 0.56
CA ARG A 148 18.83 -14.97 0.83
C ARG A 148 18.24 -15.45 2.17
N ILE A 149 17.06 -14.91 2.53
CA ILE A 149 16.27 -15.40 3.65
C ILE A 149 15.34 -16.48 3.09
N ASP A 150 15.41 -17.68 3.66
CA ASP A 150 14.45 -18.74 3.36
C ASP A 150 13.15 -18.45 4.11
N PRO A 151 12.05 -18.12 3.42
CA PRO A 151 10.78 -17.83 4.09
C PRO A 151 10.28 -19.01 4.94
N ALA A 152 10.49 -20.25 4.50
CA ALA A 152 10.02 -21.44 5.21
C ALA A 152 10.70 -21.66 6.57
N ALA A 153 11.86 -21.06 6.80
CA ALA A 153 12.56 -21.05 8.08
C ALA A 153 12.46 -19.72 8.85
N ALA A 154 11.86 -18.70 8.22
CA ALA A 154 11.83 -17.33 8.73
C ALA A 154 10.61 -17.06 9.63
N THR A 155 10.75 -16.01 10.44
CA THR A 155 9.64 -15.39 11.18
C THR A 155 9.12 -14.18 10.40
N GLY A 156 7.84 -14.24 9.98
CA GLY A 156 7.12 -13.10 9.42
C GLY A 156 6.43 -12.30 10.51
N ALA A 157 6.14 -11.03 10.23
CA ALA A 157 5.25 -10.22 11.06
C ALA A 157 4.32 -9.38 10.19
N VAL A 158 3.09 -9.17 10.66
CA VAL A 158 2.13 -8.25 10.02
C VAL A 158 1.69 -7.22 11.04
N VAL A 159 2.03 -5.94 10.78
CA VAL A 159 1.61 -4.80 11.60
C VAL A 159 0.34 -4.20 10.98
N GLY A 160 -0.68 -3.97 11.82
CA GLY A 160 -2.01 -3.63 11.32
C GLY A 160 -2.81 -4.87 10.88
N ALA A 161 -2.51 -6.03 11.46
CA ALA A 161 -3.06 -7.33 11.09
C ALA A 161 -4.60 -7.41 11.16
N THR A 162 -5.26 -6.53 11.91
CA THR A 162 -6.72 -6.50 12.04
C THR A 162 -7.44 -5.65 10.98
N GLY A 163 -6.69 -4.91 10.15
CA GLY A 163 -7.22 -4.16 9.03
C GLY A 163 -7.63 -5.08 7.85
N SER A 164 -8.41 -4.55 6.89
CA SER A 164 -8.86 -5.30 5.71
C SER A 164 -7.70 -5.95 4.94
N ILE A 165 -6.69 -5.17 4.61
CA ILE A 165 -5.49 -5.63 3.90
C ILE A 165 -4.63 -6.52 4.80
N GLY A 166 -4.33 -6.08 6.04
CA GLY A 166 -3.43 -6.78 6.95
C GLY A 166 -3.89 -8.20 7.29
N ARG A 167 -5.18 -8.38 7.47
CA ARG A 167 -5.84 -9.66 7.74
C ARG A 167 -5.62 -10.69 6.61
N VAL A 168 -5.66 -10.25 5.37
CA VAL A 168 -5.45 -11.15 4.22
C VAL A 168 -3.97 -11.33 3.95
N CYS A 169 -3.13 -10.30 4.14
CA CYS A 169 -1.68 -10.44 4.13
C CYS A 169 -1.20 -11.47 5.16
N ALA A 170 -1.78 -11.47 6.38
CA ALA A 170 -1.46 -12.45 7.41
C ALA A 170 -1.76 -13.88 6.96
N GLN A 171 -2.94 -14.11 6.38
CA GLN A 171 -3.34 -15.41 5.85
C GLN A 171 -2.42 -15.90 4.73
N LEU A 172 -2.06 -15.03 3.79
CA LEU A 172 -1.17 -15.39 2.69
C LEU A 172 0.27 -15.61 3.18
N LEU A 173 0.77 -14.77 4.08
CA LEU A 173 2.13 -14.89 4.59
C LEU A 173 2.30 -16.16 5.45
N ALA A 174 1.26 -16.59 6.18
CA ALA A 174 1.25 -17.84 6.96
C ALA A 174 1.52 -19.10 6.11
N ARG A 175 1.26 -19.06 4.80
CA ARG A 175 1.55 -20.16 3.87
C ARG A 175 3.05 -20.31 3.57
N HIS A 176 3.85 -19.30 3.88
CA HIS A 176 5.23 -19.19 3.44
C HIS A 176 6.25 -19.20 4.57
N VAL A 177 5.83 -18.90 5.82
CA VAL A 177 6.75 -18.73 6.95
C VAL A 177 6.57 -19.83 7.99
N SER A 178 7.63 -20.10 8.80
CA SER A 178 7.53 -21.05 9.92
C SER A 178 6.82 -20.44 11.14
N ARG A 179 6.97 -19.13 11.36
CA ARG A 179 6.33 -18.38 12.45
C ARG A 179 5.77 -17.07 11.92
N LEU A 180 4.64 -16.65 12.47
CA LEU A 180 3.98 -15.39 12.09
C LEU A 180 3.57 -14.62 13.34
N ILE A 181 3.97 -13.37 13.44
CA ILE A 181 3.60 -12.45 14.51
C ILE A 181 2.56 -11.45 13.97
N LEU A 182 1.37 -11.47 14.57
CA LEU A 182 0.31 -10.52 14.24
C LEU A 182 0.32 -9.38 15.25
N VAL A 183 0.56 -8.16 14.76
CA VAL A 183 0.63 -6.97 15.60
C VAL A 183 -0.56 -6.06 15.35
N GLY A 184 -1.25 -5.66 16.43
CA GLY A 184 -2.40 -4.77 16.36
C GLY A 184 -2.87 -4.33 17.75
N ARG A 185 -3.79 -3.37 17.80
CA ARG A 185 -4.24 -2.76 19.07
C ARG A 185 -5.31 -3.55 19.82
N ASN A 186 -6.08 -4.38 19.12
CA ASN A 186 -7.20 -5.12 19.70
C ASN A 186 -6.89 -6.62 19.75
N PRO A 187 -6.61 -7.20 20.95
CA PRO A 187 -6.27 -8.61 21.09
C PRO A 187 -7.36 -9.56 20.62
N GLU A 188 -8.62 -9.21 20.80
CA GLU A 188 -9.74 -10.06 20.38
C GLU A 188 -9.81 -10.17 18.86
N ALA A 189 -9.71 -9.03 18.16
CA ALA A 189 -9.65 -9.01 16.71
C ALA A 189 -8.39 -9.74 16.18
N LEU A 190 -7.26 -9.65 16.91
CA LEU A 190 -6.05 -10.40 16.56
C LEU A 190 -6.25 -11.93 16.67
N ARG A 191 -6.97 -12.44 17.69
CA ARG A 191 -7.30 -13.87 17.80
C ARG A 191 -8.11 -14.37 16.63
N GLN A 192 -9.05 -13.55 16.12
CA GLN A 192 -9.83 -13.90 14.93
C GLN A 192 -8.92 -14.05 13.71
N VAL A 193 -7.96 -13.11 13.52
CA VAL A 193 -7.01 -13.18 12.41
C VAL A 193 -6.03 -14.34 12.59
N GLN A 194 -5.60 -14.61 13.82
CA GLN A 194 -4.76 -15.76 14.15
C GLN A 194 -5.42 -17.06 13.68
N HIS A 195 -6.66 -17.29 14.07
CA HIS A 195 -7.41 -18.49 13.66
C HIS A 195 -7.51 -18.62 12.12
N LEU A 196 -7.77 -17.51 11.41
CA LEU A 196 -7.82 -17.53 9.95
C LEU A 196 -6.44 -17.83 9.33
N ALA A 197 -5.36 -17.31 9.89
CA ALA A 197 -4.01 -17.54 9.39
C ALA A 197 -3.55 -18.99 9.64
N GLU A 198 -3.84 -19.55 10.81
CA GLU A 198 -3.54 -20.95 11.15
C GLU A 198 -4.23 -21.97 10.20
N GLN A 199 -5.40 -21.61 9.65
CA GLN A 199 -6.09 -22.43 8.66
C GLN A 199 -5.42 -22.44 7.28
N GLN A 200 -4.49 -21.51 7.00
CA GLN A 200 -3.90 -21.34 5.66
C GLN A 200 -2.56 -22.06 5.49
N GLY A 201 -1.86 -22.40 6.57
CA GLY A 201 -0.53 -23.00 6.47
C GLY A 201 -0.08 -23.60 7.80
N GLY A 202 1.18 -24.04 7.84
CA GLY A 202 1.81 -24.63 9.02
C GLY A 202 2.53 -23.66 9.95
N ALA A 203 2.35 -22.36 9.76
CA ALA A 203 3.01 -21.35 10.59
C ALA A 203 2.52 -21.38 12.04
N GLU A 204 3.43 -21.29 13.00
CA GLU A 204 3.10 -20.96 14.40
C GLU A 204 2.70 -19.48 14.47
N VAL A 205 1.44 -19.18 14.78
CA VAL A 205 0.92 -17.81 14.76
C VAL A 205 0.82 -17.26 16.17
N GLN A 206 1.51 -16.13 16.41
CA GLN A 206 1.50 -15.40 17.67
C GLN A 206 0.81 -14.04 17.49
N ILE A 207 0.17 -13.56 18.54
CA ILE A 207 -0.44 -12.21 18.57
C ILE A 207 0.30 -11.31 19.53
N SER A 208 0.38 -10.02 19.21
CA SER A 208 0.99 -9.00 20.06
C SER A 208 0.31 -7.66 19.92
N THR A 209 0.29 -6.90 21.00
CA THR A 209 -0.06 -5.48 21.01
C THR A 209 1.15 -4.56 21.03
N GLU A 210 2.37 -5.14 21.08
CA GLU A 210 3.62 -4.41 21.27
C GLU A 210 4.53 -4.52 20.06
N MET A 211 5.06 -3.38 19.60
CA MET A 211 5.99 -3.30 18.46
C MET A 211 7.34 -3.98 18.75
N GLN A 212 7.71 -4.13 20.02
CA GLN A 212 8.96 -4.77 20.43
C GLN A 212 9.10 -6.21 19.90
N HIS A 213 7.99 -6.92 19.70
CA HIS A 213 8.01 -8.28 19.16
C HIS A 213 8.52 -8.35 17.69
N LEU A 214 8.56 -7.21 16.97
CA LEU A 214 9.17 -7.14 15.64
C LEU A 214 10.68 -7.45 15.65
N GLN A 215 11.35 -7.35 16.82
CA GLN A 215 12.75 -7.77 16.95
C GLN A 215 12.97 -9.27 16.67
N GLN A 216 11.91 -10.06 16.64
CA GLN A 216 11.97 -11.49 16.30
C GLN A 216 11.75 -11.74 14.81
N ALA A 217 11.22 -10.76 14.06
CA ALA A 217 10.79 -10.94 12.69
C ALA A 217 11.93 -10.72 11.67
N ASP A 218 12.06 -11.64 10.72
CA ASP A 218 12.94 -11.51 9.56
C ASP A 218 12.28 -10.65 8.47
N MET A 219 10.97 -10.78 8.35
CA MET A 219 10.15 -10.08 7.37
C MET A 219 8.97 -9.39 8.07
N VAL A 220 8.87 -8.08 7.94
CA VAL A 220 7.77 -7.28 8.49
C VAL A 220 6.98 -6.69 7.33
N LEU A 221 5.68 -6.97 7.27
CA LEU A 221 4.74 -6.29 6.40
C LEU A 221 3.90 -5.35 7.27
N THR A 222 3.88 -4.06 6.92
CA THR A 222 3.12 -3.08 7.70
C THR A 222 2.10 -2.38 6.83
N VAL A 223 0.86 -2.30 7.35
CA VAL A 223 -0.30 -1.73 6.65
C VAL A 223 -1.31 -1.19 7.66
N THR A 224 -0.93 -0.13 8.37
CA THR A 224 -1.86 0.54 9.27
C THR A 224 -2.50 1.77 8.62
N ASN A 225 -3.51 2.30 9.25
CA ASN A 225 -4.10 3.60 8.92
C ASN A 225 -3.63 4.70 9.90
N ALA A 226 -2.48 4.52 10.54
CA ALA A 226 -1.86 5.52 11.39
C ALA A 226 -1.46 6.76 10.57
N ILE A 227 -1.60 7.94 11.17
CA ILE A 227 -1.20 9.19 10.53
C ILE A 227 0.31 9.43 10.72
N GLU A 228 0.86 8.92 11.83
CA GLU A 228 2.27 9.01 12.18
C GLU A 228 2.95 7.65 12.12
N ALA A 229 4.27 7.65 11.91
CA ALA A 229 5.04 6.42 11.85
C ALA A 229 4.99 5.64 13.18
N VAL A 230 4.83 4.34 13.09
CA VAL A 230 4.70 3.44 14.24
C VAL A 230 5.90 2.49 14.40
N ILE A 231 6.73 2.34 13.35
CA ILE A 231 7.93 1.49 13.36
C ILE A 231 9.18 2.35 13.47
N GLU A 232 9.94 2.15 14.54
CA GLU A 232 11.17 2.85 14.87
C GLU A 232 12.40 1.92 14.75
N PRO A 233 13.65 2.45 14.67
CA PRO A 233 14.86 1.65 14.47
C PRO A 233 15.07 0.52 15.48
N HIS A 234 14.69 0.73 16.74
CA HIS A 234 14.88 -0.23 17.82
C HIS A 234 13.86 -1.38 17.82
N HIS A 235 12.80 -1.27 17.03
CA HIS A 235 11.82 -2.35 16.84
C HIS A 235 12.33 -3.48 15.93
N LEU A 236 13.40 -3.25 15.15
CA LEU A 236 13.80 -4.13 14.07
C LEU A 236 15.10 -4.88 14.41
N LYS A 237 15.11 -6.18 14.15
CA LYS A 237 16.33 -6.99 14.25
C LYS A 237 17.28 -6.71 13.08
N SER A 238 18.56 -7.05 13.28
CA SER A 238 19.58 -6.93 12.22
C SER A 238 19.23 -7.79 11.01
N GLY A 239 19.27 -7.17 9.82
CA GLY A 239 18.94 -7.81 8.56
C GLY A 239 17.46 -8.04 8.31
N ALA A 240 16.56 -7.37 9.05
CA ALA A 240 15.13 -7.44 8.78
C ALA A 240 14.77 -6.79 7.46
N ILE A 241 13.71 -7.30 6.84
CA ILE A 241 13.01 -6.67 5.73
C ILE A 241 11.75 -6.00 6.27
N VAL A 242 11.47 -4.77 5.85
CA VAL A 242 10.22 -4.09 6.17
C VAL A 242 9.55 -3.65 4.88
N CYS A 243 8.40 -4.24 4.58
CA CYS A 243 7.54 -3.86 3.46
C CYS A 243 6.45 -2.91 3.94
N ASP A 244 6.59 -1.62 3.64
CA ASP A 244 5.66 -0.57 4.06
C ASP A 244 4.61 -0.31 2.97
N VAL A 245 3.38 -0.73 3.23
CA VAL A 245 2.22 -0.56 2.33
C VAL A 245 1.44 0.71 2.67
N ALA A 246 1.58 1.18 3.92
CA ALA A 246 0.78 2.29 4.44
C ALA A 246 1.08 3.64 3.76
N ARG A 247 0.05 4.46 3.66
CA ARG A 247 0.17 5.86 3.23
C ARG A 247 -0.80 6.74 4.07
N PRO A 248 -0.27 7.61 4.93
CA PRO A 248 1.15 7.89 5.23
C PRO A 248 1.94 6.66 5.68
N ARG A 249 3.28 6.75 5.67
CA ARG A 249 4.16 5.62 5.98
C ARG A 249 4.09 5.22 7.44
N ASP A 250 4.08 3.92 7.67
CA ASP A 250 4.21 3.34 9.01
C ASP A 250 5.66 3.32 9.52
N VAL A 251 6.63 3.31 8.60
CA VAL A 251 8.06 3.26 8.93
C VAL A 251 8.63 4.67 9.11
N SER A 252 9.23 4.93 10.26
CA SER A 252 9.94 6.17 10.55
C SER A 252 11.17 6.33 9.63
N ARG A 253 11.38 7.56 9.13
CA ARG A 253 12.57 7.88 8.33
C ARG A 253 13.87 7.59 9.07
N ARG A 254 13.86 7.69 10.40
CA ARG A 254 14.98 7.31 11.25
C ARG A 254 15.47 5.87 11.01
N VAL A 255 14.60 4.95 10.57
CA VAL A 255 15.02 3.58 10.27
C VAL A 255 16.09 3.57 9.18
N VAL A 256 15.85 4.22 8.03
CA VAL A 256 16.83 4.24 6.93
C VAL A 256 18.04 5.13 7.21
N GLU A 257 17.93 6.07 8.14
CA GLU A 257 19.01 6.96 8.57
C GLU A 257 19.96 6.30 9.59
N GLN A 258 19.45 5.41 10.45
CA GLN A 258 20.18 4.81 11.56
C GLN A 258 20.49 3.32 11.37
N ARG A 259 19.80 2.64 10.46
CA ARG A 259 19.89 1.20 10.23
C ARG A 259 20.30 0.92 8.79
N ASP A 260 21.61 0.81 8.60
CA ASP A 260 22.22 0.49 7.31
C ASP A 260 22.21 -1.03 6.99
N ASP A 261 21.65 -1.82 7.90
CA ASP A 261 21.52 -3.28 7.91
C ASP A 261 20.06 -3.76 7.73
N VAL A 262 19.09 -2.85 7.58
CA VAL A 262 17.66 -3.16 7.41
C VAL A 262 17.20 -2.74 6.02
N LEU A 263 16.52 -3.64 5.31
CA LEU A 263 15.93 -3.33 4.02
C LEU A 263 14.49 -2.83 4.18
N VAL A 264 14.27 -1.54 4.02
CA VAL A 264 12.92 -0.96 3.96
C VAL A 264 12.51 -0.82 2.50
N ILE A 265 11.39 -1.44 2.13
CA ILE A 265 10.81 -1.34 0.79
C ILE A 265 9.38 -0.80 0.82
N GLU A 266 9.01 -0.12 -0.25
CA GLU A 266 7.63 0.30 -0.48
C GLU A 266 6.83 -0.88 -1.04
N GLY A 267 5.87 -1.37 -0.25
CA GLY A 267 4.88 -2.31 -0.72
C GLY A 267 3.83 -1.63 -1.59
N GLY A 268 3.33 -2.33 -2.59
CA GLY A 268 2.21 -1.83 -3.38
C GLY A 268 2.56 -0.97 -4.60
N MET A 269 3.80 -1.01 -5.10
CA MET A 269 4.21 -0.32 -6.32
C MET A 269 4.38 -1.30 -7.48
N VAL A 270 3.79 -0.97 -8.62
CA VAL A 270 3.86 -1.79 -9.84
C VAL A 270 4.16 -0.95 -11.07
N LYS A 271 4.79 -1.59 -12.06
CA LYS A 271 4.91 -1.06 -13.41
C LYS A 271 3.65 -1.38 -14.19
N VAL A 272 3.04 -0.35 -14.76
CA VAL A 272 1.83 -0.45 -15.61
C VAL A 272 2.26 -0.86 -17.03
N PRO A 273 1.52 -1.76 -17.69
CA PRO A 273 1.86 -2.20 -19.05
C PRO A 273 1.60 -1.11 -20.09
N GLY A 274 2.44 -1.04 -21.13
CA GLY A 274 2.40 -0.06 -22.19
C GLY A 274 3.23 1.20 -21.94
N PRO A 275 3.26 2.13 -22.91
CA PRO A 275 3.92 3.42 -22.80
C PRO A 275 3.05 4.44 -22.06
N VAL A 276 2.62 4.09 -20.85
CA VAL A 276 1.65 4.89 -20.08
C VAL A 276 2.16 6.30 -19.79
N ASN A 277 1.30 7.27 -20.04
CA ASN A 277 1.47 8.66 -19.64
C ASN A 277 0.33 9.08 -18.73
N PHE A 278 0.65 9.36 -17.47
CA PHE A 278 -0.34 9.85 -16.51
C PHE A 278 -0.65 11.34 -16.65
N ASN A 279 0.13 12.10 -17.46
CA ASN A 279 -0.01 13.55 -17.63
C ASN A 279 -0.10 14.33 -16.31
N PHE A 280 0.44 13.76 -15.26
CA PHE A 280 0.52 14.35 -13.93
C PHE A 280 1.66 13.71 -13.14
N ASP A 281 2.51 14.54 -12.57
CA ASP A 281 3.57 14.08 -11.65
C ASP A 281 3.00 13.93 -10.25
N PHE A 282 2.76 12.70 -9.84
CA PHE A 282 2.36 12.36 -8.47
C PHE A 282 3.51 11.80 -7.62
N GLY A 283 4.75 11.99 -8.08
CA GLY A 283 5.96 11.69 -7.33
C GLY A 283 6.58 10.32 -7.63
N PHE A 284 6.16 9.67 -8.73
CA PHE A 284 6.72 8.39 -9.17
C PHE A 284 7.36 8.47 -10.55
N PRO A 285 8.31 7.57 -10.85
CA PRO A 285 8.84 7.43 -12.19
C PRO A 285 7.74 7.10 -13.20
N ALA A 286 7.98 7.48 -14.46
CA ALA A 286 7.06 7.18 -15.54
C ALA A 286 6.71 5.68 -15.60
N GLY A 287 5.44 5.38 -15.83
CA GLY A 287 4.97 4.02 -15.95
C GLY A 287 4.74 3.26 -14.63
N MET A 288 4.89 3.91 -13.49
CA MET A 288 4.66 3.29 -12.18
C MET A 288 3.37 3.80 -11.53
N ALA A 289 2.66 2.90 -10.87
CA ALA A 289 1.43 3.21 -10.14
C ALA A 289 1.36 2.44 -8.83
N PHE A 290 0.51 2.91 -7.90
CA PHE A 290 0.11 2.10 -6.76
C PHE A 290 -0.74 0.90 -7.19
N ALA A 291 -0.65 -0.20 -6.46
CA ALA A 291 -1.42 -1.40 -6.72
C ALA A 291 -2.94 -1.16 -6.69
N CYS A 292 -3.44 -0.30 -5.80
CA CYS A 292 -4.85 0.05 -5.77
C CYS A 292 -5.32 0.72 -7.07
N MET A 293 -4.49 1.57 -7.66
CA MET A 293 -4.75 2.15 -8.98
C MET A 293 -4.66 1.10 -10.08
N ALA A 294 -3.65 0.24 -10.01
CA ALA A 294 -3.43 -0.82 -10.97
C ALA A 294 -4.56 -1.87 -10.97
N GLU A 295 -5.23 -2.13 -9.84
CA GLU A 295 -6.45 -2.94 -9.80
C GLU A 295 -7.55 -2.34 -10.67
N THR A 296 -7.81 -1.04 -10.56
CA THR A 296 -8.81 -0.35 -11.39
C THR A 296 -8.45 -0.41 -12.87
N ILE A 297 -7.18 -0.20 -13.21
CA ILE A 297 -6.66 -0.31 -14.57
C ILE A 297 -6.84 -1.76 -15.09
N CYS A 298 -6.50 -2.75 -14.28
CA CYS A 298 -6.62 -4.16 -14.63
C CYS A 298 -8.06 -4.55 -14.92
N LEU A 299 -9.02 -4.12 -14.09
CA LEU A 299 -10.45 -4.35 -14.31
C LEU A 299 -10.94 -3.71 -15.62
N ALA A 300 -10.47 -2.52 -15.95
CA ALA A 300 -10.81 -1.86 -17.23
C ALA A 300 -10.18 -2.56 -18.44
N LEU A 301 -8.93 -3.03 -18.35
CA LEU A 301 -8.28 -3.85 -19.39
C LEU A 301 -9.05 -5.15 -19.62
N GLU A 302 -9.54 -5.77 -18.55
CA GLU A 302 -10.34 -6.99 -18.58
C GLU A 302 -11.76 -6.74 -19.14
N GLY A 303 -12.22 -5.48 -19.17
CA GLY A 303 -13.61 -5.14 -19.48
C GLY A 303 -14.58 -5.56 -18.37
N ARG A 304 -14.07 -5.77 -17.15
CA ARG A 304 -14.85 -6.20 -15.99
C ARG A 304 -15.39 -4.99 -15.22
N TYR A 305 -16.51 -4.48 -15.68
CA TYR A 305 -17.18 -3.31 -15.10
C TYR A 305 -18.17 -3.73 -14.02
N GLN A 306 -17.62 -4.26 -12.92
CA GLN A 306 -18.33 -4.65 -11.71
C GLN A 306 -17.56 -4.13 -10.50
N SER A 307 -18.26 -3.77 -9.43
CA SER A 307 -17.59 -3.49 -8.16
C SER A 307 -16.81 -4.72 -7.71
N TYR A 308 -15.53 -4.52 -7.36
CA TYR A 308 -14.66 -5.67 -7.13
C TYR A 308 -14.27 -5.79 -5.68
N THR A 309 -13.39 -4.92 -5.17
CA THR A 309 -13.03 -4.91 -3.77
C THR A 309 -13.82 -3.82 -3.07
N LEU A 310 -14.76 -4.21 -2.21
CA LEU A 310 -15.57 -3.29 -1.39
C LEU A 310 -15.75 -3.86 0.02
N GLY A 311 -15.87 -2.97 0.99
CA GLY A 311 -16.03 -3.35 2.37
C GLY A 311 -14.72 -3.85 3.00
N LYS A 312 -14.83 -4.37 4.23
CA LYS A 312 -13.67 -4.81 5.02
C LYS A 312 -13.34 -6.30 4.85
N GLU A 313 -14.18 -7.02 4.14
CA GLU A 313 -14.02 -8.45 3.89
C GLU A 313 -13.45 -8.66 2.48
N ILE A 314 -12.17 -8.99 2.42
CA ILE A 314 -11.47 -9.33 1.18
C ILE A 314 -11.24 -10.85 1.21
N SER A 315 -11.63 -11.56 0.15
CA SER A 315 -11.38 -13.00 0.07
C SER A 315 -10.00 -13.30 -0.55
N LEU A 316 -9.42 -14.43 -0.17
CA LEU A 316 -8.18 -14.92 -0.78
C LEU A 316 -8.36 -15.14 -2.28
N GLU A 317 -9.50 -15.67 -2.71
CA GLU A 317 -9.84 -15.89 -4.11
C GLU A 317 -9.83 -14.57 -4.92
N GLN A 318 -10.38 -13.49 -4.36
CA GLN A 318 -10.34 -12.17 -5.01
C GLN A 318 -8.89 -11.70 -5.22
N VAL A 319 -8.03 -11.89 -4.21
CA VAL A 319 -6.61 -11.51 -4.27
C VAL A 319 -5.86 -12.32 -5.32
N GLU A 320 -6.01 -13.64 -5.32
CA GLU A 320 -5.37 -14.56 -6.26
C GLU A 320 -5.84 -14.33 -7.69
N THR A 321 -7.16 -14.14 -7.88
CA THR A 321 -7.75 -13.82 -9.18
C THR A 321 -7.21 -12.50 -9.71
N MET A 322 -7.13 -11.46 -8.89
CA MET A 322 -6.61 -10.17 -9.29
C MET A 322 -5.12 -10.24 -9.63
N GLY A 323 -4.32 -10.94 -8.83
CA GLY A 323 -2.90 -11.18 -9.12
C GLY A 323 -2.68 -11.87 -10.47
N THR A 324 -3.47 -12.89 -10.77
CA THR A 324 -3.44 -13.63 -12.04
C THR A 324 -3.83 -12.73 -13.22
N MET A 325 -4.92 -11.96 -13.10
CA MET A 325 -5.35 -11.02 -14.14
C MET A 325 -4.28 -9.97 -14.41
N ALA A 326 -3.71 -9.37 -13.36
CA ALA A 326 -2.69 -8.35 -13.48
C ALA A 326 -1.42 -8.89 -14.15
N ALA A 327 -0.95 -10.08 -13.75
CA ALA A 327 0.20 -10.73 -14.38
C ALA A 327 -0.05 -10.98 -15.87
N ARG A 328 -1.24 -11.45 -16.24
CA ARG A 328 -1.65 -11.68 -17.65
C ARG A 328 -1.59 -10.40 -18.48
N HIS A 329 -2.08 -9.28 -17.95
CA HIS A 329 -2.02 -7.99 -18.65
C HIS A 329 -0.62 -7.38 -18.70
N GLY A 330 0.34 -7.90 -17.93
CA GLY A 330 1.74 -7.46 -17.97
C GLY A 330 2.13 -6.47 -16.86
N PHE A 331 1.34 -6.35 -15.80
CA PHE A 331 1.77 -5.65 -14.59
C PHE A 331 2.93 -6.38 -13.91
N LYS A 332 3.90 -5.65 -13.39
CA LYS A 332 5.08 -6.21 -12.72
C LYS A 332 5.40 -5.39 -11.49
N ILE A 333 5.92 -6.03 -10.45
CA ILE A 333 6.53 -5.30 -9.34
C ILE A 333 7.70 -4.49 -9.88
N SER A 334 7.81 -3.24 -9.49
CA SER A 334 8.67 -2.23 -10.10
C SER A 334 10.08 -2.15 -9.52
N GLY A 335 10.61 -3.25 -8.97
CA GLY A 335 11.86 -3.26 -8.20
C GLY A 335 11.67 -2.71 -6.79
N PHE A 336 12.74 -2.60 -6.03
CA PHE A 336 12.68 -2.12 -4.66
C PHE A 336 12.87 -0.60 -4.61
N ARG A 337 12.01 0.05 -3.86
CA ARG A 337 12.05 1.47 -3.59
C ARG A 337 11.98 1.70 -2.09
N SER A 338 12.61 2.75 -1.61
CA SER A 338 12.58 3.15 -0.21
C SER A 338 12.43 4.67 -0.14
N PHE A 339 11.45 5.16 0.58
CA PHE A 339 11.18 6.60 0.72
C PHE A 339 11.19 7.37 -0.62
N GLU A 340 10.47 6.84 -1.61
CA GLU A 340 10.31 7.41 -2.97
C GLU A 340 11.56 7.30 -3.86
N LEU A 341 12.66 6.73 -3.35
CA LEU A 341 13.90 6.52 -4.11
C LEU A 341 14.04 5.05 -4.53
N ALA A 342 14.48 4.82 -5.76
CA ALA A 342 14.85 3.48 -6.20
C ALA A 342 16.08 3.01 -5.44
N LEU A 343 16.06 1.76 -4.98
CA LEU A 343 17.23 1.12 -4.38
C LEU A 343 18.09 0.51 -5.49
N SER A 344 19.37 0.89 -5.54
CA SER A 344 20.32 0.25 -6.45
C SER A 344 20.73 -1.13 -5.92
N GLU A 345 21.22 -2.00 -6.82
CA GLU A 345 21.71 -3.32 -6.43
C GLU A 345 22.89 -3.19 -5.45
N GLU A 346 23.79 -2.22 -5.65
CA GLU A 346 24.92 -1.95 -4.77
C GLU A 346 24.46 -1.58 -3.36
N ARG A 347 23.38 -0.78 -3.24
CA ARG A 347 22.82 -0.43 -1.94
C ARG A 347 22.22 -1.63 -1.23
N ILE A 348 21.56 -2.50 -1.96
CA ILE A 348 21.02 -3.75 -1.41
C ILE A 348 22.14 -4.67 -0.94
N ASP A 349 23.21 -4.83 -1.76
CA ASP A 349 24.38 -5.63 -1.38
C ASP A 349 25.07 -5.07 -0.12
N GLN A 350 25.16 -3.75 0.01
CA GLN A 350 25.69 -3.11 1.22
C GLN A 350 24.84 -3.42 2.46
N ILE A 351 23.52 -3.39 2.33
CA ILE A 351 22.59 -3.75 3.42
C ILE A 351 22.81 -5.22 3.83
N ILE A 352 22.93 -6.13 2.87
CA ILE A 352 23.19 -7.55 3.13
C ILE A 352 24.51 -7.72 3.89
N HIS A 353 25.58 -7.06 3.41
CA HIS A 353 26.88 -7.12 4.05
C HIS A 353 26.83 -6.62 5.50
N ASN A 354 26.24 -5.45 5.72
CA ASN A 354 26.13 -4.86 7.06
C ASN A 354 25.29 -5.73 8.00
N ALA A 355 24.21 -6.34 7.50
CA ALA A 355 23.37 -7.26 8.25
C ALA A 355 24.16 -8.50 8.71
N HIS A 356 24.99 -9.08 7.85
CA HIS A 356 25.86 -10.20 8.23
C HIS A 356 26.86 -9.84 9.31
N HIS A 357 27.50 -8.67 9.19
CA HIS A 357 28.47 -8.20 10.20
C HIS A 357 27.82 -7.96 11.56
N ARG A 358 26.66 -7.31 11.60
CA ARG A 358 25.95 -7.05 12.86
C ARG A 358 25.46 -8.33 13.52
N ARG A 359 24.86 -9.26 12.77
CA ARG A 359 24.44 -10.56 13.31
C ARG A 359 25.61 -11.36 13.90
N ALA A 360 26.78 -11.33 13.25
CA ALA A 360 27.97 -11.98 13.77
C ALA A 360 28.44 -11.36 15.09
N ALA A 361 28.45 -10.03 15.18
CA ALA A 361 28.81 -9.30 16.39
C ALA A 361 27.83 -9.56 17.55
N GLU A 362 26.51 -9.56 17.28
CA GLU A 362 25.46 -9.86 18.25
C GLU A 362 25.62 -11.29 18.80
N LYS A 363 25.86 -12.26 17.92
CA LYS A 363 26.10 -13.66 18.35
C LYS A 363 27.35 -13.80 19.25
N GLN A 364 28.46 -13.11 18.89
CA GLN A 364 29.67 -13.11 19.72
C GLN A 364 29.43 -12.46 21.10
N ALA A 365 28.65 -11.37 21.15
CA ALA A 365 28.30 -10.72 22.40
C ALA A 365 27.47 -11.66 23.29
N GLN A 366 26.46 -12.34 22.73
CA GLN A 366 25.62 -13.30 23.47
C GLN A 366 26.46 -14.48 24.03
N LEU A 367 27.40 -15.02 23.25
CA LEU A 367 28.29 -16.11 23.71
C LEU A 367 29.23 -15.67 24.84
N LYS A 368 29.69 -14.41 24.82
CA LYS A 368 30.51 -13.86 25.90
C LYS A 368 29.71 -13.73 27.21
N TRP A 369 28.47 -13.32 27.14
CA TRP A 369 27.58 -13.21 28.31
C TRP A 369 27.14 -14.58 28.86
N ALA A 370 26.96 -15.58 28.00
CA ALA A 370 26.60 -16.95 28.44
C ALA A 370 27.76 -17.70 29.10
N ASN A 371 28.99 -17.23 28.97
CA ASN A 371 30.19 -17.81 29.56
C ASN A 371 30.70 -17.05 30.82
N LEU A 372 29.96 -16.01 31.25
CA LEU A 372 30.18 -15.29 32.51
C LEU A 372 29.16 -15.74 33.58
#